data_098cc146104b34aea41ef207ce5dc44a
#
_entry.id   098cc146104b34aea41ef207ce5dc44a
#
_cell.length_a   1.000
_cell.length_b   1.000
_cell.length_c   1.000
_cell.angle_alpha   90.00
_cell.angle_beta   90.00
_cell.angle_gamma   90.00
#
_symmetry.space_group_name_H-M   'P 1'
#
loop_
_entity.id
_entity.type
_entity.pdbx_description
1 polymer ?
#
loop_
_entity_poly.entity_id
_entity_poly.type
_entity_poly.pdbx_seq_one_letter_code
_entity_poly.pdbx_strand_id
1 'polypeptide(L)'
;MLTLPGCATTPYIFGSAKSYHTSEELAACNQTQIERGKPNVVVDSLGWVWGIPGKILLLDRRVENHRIDSQTEAAIAAYLHDNELSTVKVRLNQYRPLDDWKRLAANKSVGAGWRYTFGAVVVLGETIFPGRVFGSDHYNPYSNTIHLYSNVPALALHEAGHSKDYARRKWKGTYAATYFLPLVPLYQEAIATNDALGYVMTTGDLQARQEAYNILYPAYGTYAGNAISGVVPGGYFVGVIGGHIVGRWKSWDLTRKGDADNDAFLHSRQPAAID
;
A
#
# COMPACT_ATOMS: atom_id res chain seq x y z
N MET A 1 0.43 -25.35 9.01
CA MET A 1 1.24 -24.42 9.80
C MET A 1 1.20 -23.08 9.07
N LEU A 2 0.34 -22.14 9.52
CA LEU A 2 0.25 -20.79 8.97
C LEU A 2 1.50 -20.04 9.41
N THR A 3 2.49 -19.90 8.52
CA THR A 3 3.60 -19.00 8.75
C THR A 3 3.05 -17.58 8.69
N LEU A 4 3.04 -16.90 9.85
CA LEU A 4 2.76 -15.48 9.93
C LEU A 4 3.71 -14.74 8.98
N PRO A 5 3.22 -13.79 8.18
CA PRO A 5 4.07 -12.97 7.31
C PRO A 5 5.04 -12.18 8.19
N GLY A 6 6.31 -12.46 8.13
CA GLY A 6 7.22 -11.71 8.98
C GLY A 6 8.66 -12.14 9.07
N CYS A 7 9.12 -13.04 8.24
CA CYS A 7 10.54 -13.23 8.01
C CYS A 7 10.77 -13.17 6.51
N ALA A 8 11.15 -12.01 5.99
CA ALA A 8 11.70 -11.92 4.65
C ALA A 8 13.09 -12.60 4.68
N THR A 9 13.08 -13.93 4.61
CA THR A 9 14.29 -14.75 4.44
C THR A 9 14.68 -14.88 2.98
N THR A 10 13.81 -14.44 2.07
CA THR A 10 14.08 -14.40 0.62
C THR A 10 14.41 -12.98 0.20
N PRO A 11 15.44 -12.77 -0.64
CA PRO A 11 15.76 -11.46 -1.20
C PRO A 11 14.53 -10.85 -1.88
N TYR A 12 14.34 -9.53 -1.70
CA TYR A 12 13.28 -8.80 -2.40
C TYR A 12 13.51 -8.89 -3.92
N ILE A 13 12.45 -9.21 -4.65
CA ILE A 13 12.52 -9.31 -6.11
C ILE A 13 12.05 -7.98 -6.70
N PHE A 14 12.99 -7.20 -7.20
CA PHE A 14 12.74 -5.99 -7.96
C PHE A 14 12.15 -6.31 -9.34
N GLY A 15 11.48 -5.31 -9.89
CA GLY A 15 10.90 -5.40 -11.22
C GLY A 15 9.57 -6.17 -11.28
N SER A 16 8.87 -5.94 -12.37
CA SER A 16 7.62 -6.63 -12.68
C SER A 16 7.86 -7.89 -13.54
N ALA A 17 8.90 -8.65 -13.24
CA ALA A 17 9.52 -9.73 -14.02
C ALA A 17 8.59 -10.73 -14.77
N LYS A 18 7.29 -10.56 -14.71
CA LYS A 18 6.27 -11.22 -15.53
C LYS A 18 5.07 -10.28 -15.69
N SER A 19 5.30 -9.05 -16.19
CA SER A 19 4.18 -8.19 -16.54
C SER A 19 3.43 -8.83 -17.72
N TYR A 20 2.23 -9.33 -17.43
CA TYR A 20 1.33 -9.78 -18.47
C TYR A 20 0.52 -8.59 -18.97
N HIS A 21 0.64 -8.29 -20.25
CA HIS A 21 -0.14 -7.29 -20.97
C HIS A 21 0.04 -5.84 -20.47
N THR A 22 1.05 -5.16 -20.98
CA THR A 22 1.07 -3.69 -20.98
C THR A 22 0.05 -3.18 -22.00
N SER A 23 -0.80 -2.25 -21.62
CA SER A 23 -1.69 -1.58 -22.56
C SER A 23 -1.00 -0.34 -23.09
N GLU A 24 -0.74 -0.27 -24.38
CA GLU A 24 -0.14 0.90 -25.03
C GLU A 24 -1.03 2.13 -24.87
N GLU A 25 -2.36 1.95 -24.97
CA GLU A 25 -3.31 3.04 -24.76
C GLU A 25 -3.26 3.55 -23.31
N LEU A 26 -3.06 2.66 -22.34
CA LEU A 26 -2.91 3.06 -20.95
C LEU A 26 -1.59 3.81 -20.72
N ALA A 27 -0.51 3.40 -21.37
CA ALA A 27 0.76 4.12 -21.34
C ALA A 27 0.62 5.52 -21.96
N ALA A 28 -0.11 5.66 -23.07
CA ALA A 28 -0.39 6.97 -23.68
C ALA A 28 -1.21 7.90 -22.77
N CYS A 29 -2.09 7.35 -21.91
CA CYS A 29 -2.82 8.12 -20.89
C CYS A 29 -1.94 8.53 -19.70
N ASN A 30 -0.68 8.09 -19.64
CA ASN A 30 0.18 8.25 -18.46
C ASN A 30 1.33 9.24 -18.70
N GLN A 31 1.08 10.35 -19.41
CA GLN A 31 2.10 11.39 -19.69
C GLN A 31 2.78 11.90 -18.42
N THR A 32 2.02 12.04 -17.33
CA THR A 32 2.53 12.34 -15.99
C THR A 32 2.12 11.21 -15.06
N GLN A 33 3.07 10.43 -14.58
CA GLN A 33 2.77 9.24 -13.76
C GLN A 33 2.18 9.59 -12.40
N ILE A 34 2.72 10.62 -11.75
CA ILE A 34 2.25 11.08 -10.43
C ILE A 34 1.62 12.45 -10.59
N GLU A 35 0.39 12.60 -10.18
CA GLU A 35 -0.34 13.87 -10.22
C GLU A 35 -0.83 14.27 -8.85
N ARG A 36 -0.61 15.54 -8.53
CA ARG A 36 -1.04 16.12 -7.25
C ARG A 36 -2.30 16.97 -7.42
N GLY A 37 -3.30 16.75 -6.58
CA GLY A 37 -4.49 17.58 -6.49
C GLY A 37 -4.17 18.98 -5.94
N LYS A 38 -4.95 19.96 -6.37
CA LYS A 38 -4.90 21.29 -5.74
C LYS A 38 -5.49 21.23 -4.35
N PRO A 39 -4.85 21.83 -3.33
CA PRO A 39 -5.41 21.91 -1.99
C PRO A 39 -6.80 22.57 -2.00
N ASN A 40 -7.73 22.00 -1.24
CA ASN A 40 -9.06 22.57 -1.03
C ASN A 40 -9.43 22.41 0.43
N VAL A 41 -9.41 23.52 1.18
CA VAL A 41 -9.57 23.51 2.63
C VAL A 41 -10.88 22.84 3.05
N VAL A 42 -11.99 23.09 2.35
CA VAL A 42 -13.29 22.52 2.73
C VAL A 42 -13.30 21.00 2.48
N VAL A 43 -12.95 20.58 1.28
CA VAL A 43 -12.97 19.15 0.89
C VAL A 43 -11.96 18.36 1.72
N ASP A 44 -10.75 18.90 1.88
CA ASP A 44 -9.68 18.22 2.63
C ASP A 44 -10.00 18.14 4.13
N SER A 45 -10.72 19.14 4.69
CA SER A 45 -11.18 19.09 6.09
C SER A 45 -12.29 18.05 6.28
N LEU A 46 -13.22 17.94 5.35
CA LEU A 46 -14.25 16.88 5.39
C LEU A 46 -13.60 15.49 5.32
N GLY A 47 -12.68 15.27 4.40
CA GLY A 47 -11.93 14.02 4.30
C GLY A 47 -11.09 13.74 5.56
N TRP A 48 -10.45 14.77 6.12
CA TRP A 48 -9.70 14.63 7.37
C TRP A 48 -10.58 14.14 8.54
N VAL A 49 -11.80 14.71 8.67
CA VAL A 49 -12.79 14.31 9.69
C VAL A 49 -13.28 12.89 9.42
N TRP A 50 -13.59 12.56 8.16
CA TRP A 50 -13.98 11.21 7.77
C TRP A 50 -12.89 10.18 8.08
N GLY A 51 -11.62 10.55 7.91
CA GLY A 51 -10.45 9.73 8.21
C GLY A 51 -10.11 9.56 9.71
N ILE A 52 -10.86 10.14 10.66
CA ILE A 52 -10.59 9.99 12.10
C ILE A 52 -10.54 8.52 12.54
N PRO A 53 -11.46 7.64 12.13
CA PRO A 53 -11.39 6.23 12.49
C PRO A 53 -10.08 5.56 12.06
N GLY A 54 -9.62 5.81 10.84
CA GLY A 54 -8.34 5.28 10.33
C GLY A 54 -7.14 5.76 11.15
N LYS A 55 -7.12 7.06 11.52
CA LYS A 55 -6.08 7.65 12.38
C LYS A 55 -6.01 6.98 13.75
N ILE A 56 -7.18 6.69 14.34
CA ILE A 56 -7.28 6.00 15.64
C ILE A 56 -6.86 4.55 15.50
N LEU A 57 -7.31 3.86 14.44
CA LEU A 57 -6.99 2.45 14.22
C LEU A 57 -5.51 2.21 14.01
N LEU A 58 -4.83 3.08 13.27
CA LEU A 58 -3.39 2.96 13.00
C LEU A 58 -2.52 3.75 13.99
N LEU A 59 -3.12 4.52 14.91
CA LEU A 59 -2.46 5.40 15.86
C LEU A 59 -1.49 6.39 15.18
N ASP A 60 -1.88 6.88 13.99
CA ASP A 60 -1.08 7.84 13.22
C ASP A 60 -1.95 8.94 12.61
N ARG A 61 -1.64 10.19 12.92
CA ARG A 61 -2.36 11.37 12.44
C ARG A 61 -2.13 11.67 10.96
N ARG A 62 -1.12 11.06 10.34
CA ARG A 62 -0.78 11.23 8.92
C ARG A 62 -1.68 10.43 8.00
N VAL A 63 -2.39 9.42 8.54
CA VAL A 63 -3.42 8.66 7.82
C VAL A 63 -4.53 9.61 7.39
N GLU A 64 -4.89 9.60 6.11
CA GLU A 64 -5.96 10.43 5.51
C GLU A 64 -5.89 11.92 5.94
N ASN A 65 -4.66 12.46 6.02
CA ASN A 65 -4.45 13.85 6.40
C ASN A 65 -4.57 14.83 5.23
N HIS A 66 -4.70 14.32 4.00
CA HIS A 66 -4.84 15.05 2.74
C HIS A 66 -3.68 16.02 2.42
N ARG A 67 -2.51 15.83 3.07
CA ARG A 67 -1.31 16.66 2.93
C ARG A 67 -0.09 15.76 2.68
N ILE A 68 -0.01 15.20 1.49
CA ILE A 68 1.08 14.30 1.11
C ILE A 68 2.32 15.15 0.81
N ASP A 69 3.42 14.87 1.51
CA ASP A 69 4.69 15.57 1.34
C ASP A 69 5.58 14.94 0.24
N SER A 70 6.73 15.54 0.01
CA SER A 70 7.69 15.08 -0.98
C SER A 70 8.35 13.75 -0.59
N GLN A 71 8.41 13.39 0.68
CA GLN A 71 9.00 12.13 1.13
C GLN A 71 8.10 10.95 0.71
N THR A 72 6.81 11.05 0.97
CA THR A 72 5.83 10.03 0.56
C THR A 72 5.75 9.93 -0.97
N GLU A 73 5.77 11.08 -1.68
CA GLU A 73 5.80 11.09 -3.14
C GLU A 73 7.06 10.44 -3.70
N ALA A 74 8.25 10.76 -3.15
CA ALA A 74 9.51 10.16 -3.56
C ALA A 74 9.56 8.66 -3.29
N ALA A 75 9.03 8.20 -2.16
CA ALA A 75 8.99 6.78 -1.82
C ALA A 75 8.19 5.97 -2.84
N ILE A 76 6.98 6.43 -3.20
CA ILE A 76 6.18 5.73 -4.21
C ILE A 76 6.80 5.85 -5.61
N ALA A 77 7.39 6.99 -5.96
CA ALA A 77 8.07 7.17 -7.25
C ALA A 77 9.23 6.18 -7.41
N ALA A 78 10.06 6.05 -6.38
CA ALA A 78 11.18 5.09 -6.36
C ALA A 78 10.67 3.65 -6.49
N TYR A 79 9.64 3.28 -5.73
CA TYR A 79 9.04 1.94 -5.79
C TYR A 79 8.52 1.60 -7.20
N LEU A 80 7.78 2.52 -7.83
CA LEU A 80 7.23 2.31 -9.17
C LEU A 80 8.34 2.18 -10.21
N HIS A 81 9.41 2.99 -10.10
CA HIS A 81 10.58 2.91 -10.96
C HIS A 81 11.30 1.57 -10.80
N ASP A 82 11.64 1.18 -9.57
CA ASP A 82 12.42 -0.03 -9.26
C ASP A 82 11.66 -1.31 -9.62
N ASN A 83 10.34 -1.24 -9.66
CA ASN A 83 9.46 -2.35 -10.03
C ASN A 83 8.91 -2.26 -11.46
N GLU A 84 9.41 -1.32 -12.29
CA GLU A 84 9.05 -1.17 -13.72
C GLU A 84 7.54 -0.96 -13.96
N LEU A 85 6.86 -0.26 -13.05
CA LEU A 85 5.41 -0.07 -13.05
C LEU A 85 4.99 1.24 -13.75
N SER A 86 5.51 1.48 -14.96
CA SER A 86 5.36 2.73 -15.71
C SER A 86 3.92 3.09 -16.10
N THR A 87 3.02 2.12 -16.20
CA THR A 87 1.61 2.34 -16.58
C THR A 87 0.68 2.65 -15.41
N VAL A 88 1.17 2.51 -14.17
CA VAL A 88 0.41 2.84 -12.96
C VAL A 88 0.32 4.35 -12.82
N LYS A 89 -0.88 4.87 -12.60
CA LYS A 89 -1.15 6.26 -12.28
C LYS A 89 -1.19 6.43 -10.76
N VAL A 90 -0.59 7.50 -10.25
CA VAL A 90 -0.71 7.89 -8.83
C VAL A 90 -1.40 9.24 -8.72
N ARG A 91 -2.43 9.30 -7.90
CA ARG A 91 -3.18 10.52 -7.58
C ARG A 91 -2.97 10.89 -6.11
N LEU A 92 -2.18 11.94 -5.89
CA LEU A 92 -1.90 12.48 -4.57
C LEU A 92 -2.98 13.50 -4.21
N ASN A 93 -3.90 13.13 -3.31
CA ASN A 93 -5.03 13.96 -2.89
C ASN A 93 -5.79 14.58 -4.06
N GLN A 94 -6.03 13.81 -5.11
CA GLN A 94 -6.64 14.28 -6.35
C GLN A 94 -7.94 13.53 -6.65
N TYR A 95 -8.95 14.28 -7.12
CA TYR A 95 -10.20 13.74 -7.63
C TYR A 95 -10.35 14.10 -9.11
N ARG A 96 -10.29 13.10 -9.99
CA ARG A 96 -10.39 13.27 -11.46
C ARG A 96 -11.18 12.14 -12.12
N PRO A 97 -12.48 12.03 -11.82
CA PRO A 97 -13.27 10.88 -12.24
C PRO A 97 -13.32 10.69 -13.76
N LEU A 98 -13.38 11.76 -14.55
CA LEU A 98 -13.39 11.65 -16.02
C LEU A 98 -12.09 11.01 -16.56
N ASP A 99 -10.96 11.29 -15.94
CA ASP A 99 -9.70 10.66 -16.33
C ASP A 99 -9.65 9.19 -15.89
N ASP A 100 -10.26 8.84 -14.76
CA ASP A 100 -10.35 7.46 -14.30
C ASP A 100 -11.28 6.62 -15.20
N TRP A 101 -12.36 7.21 -15.71
CA TRP A 101 -13.18 6.59 -16.76
C TRP A 101 -12.41 6.38 -18.07
N LYS A 102 -11.60 7.36 -18.50
CA LYS A 102 -10.73 7.20 -19.68
C LYS A 102 -9.71 6.10 -19.47
N ARG A 103 -9.09 6.05 -18.29
CA ARG A 103 -8.13 4.99 -17.94
C ARG A 103 -8.79 3.61 -17.88
N LEU A 104 -10.00 3.50 -17.33
CA LEU A 104 -10.78 2.27 -17.37
C LEU A 104 -10.97 1.78 -18.82
N ALA A 105 -11.38 2.68 -19.73
CA ALA A 105 -11.58 2.33 -21.14
C ALA A 105 -10.26 1.95 -21.83
N ALA A 106 -9.16 2.61 -21.50
CA ALA A 106 -7.83 2.40 -22.07
C ALA A 106 -7.13 1.17 -21.51
N ASN A 107 -7.49 0.66 -20.33
CA ASN A 107 -6.80 -0.47 -19.68
C ASN A 107 -7.13 -1.81 -20.34
N LYS A 108 -6.59 -2.06 -21.53
CA LYS A 108 -6.78 -3.30 -22.28
C LYS A 108 -6.15 -4.54 -21.62
N SER A 109 -5.32 -4.34 -20.59
CA SER A 109 -4.76 -5.46 -19.81
C SER A 109 -5.83 -6.19 -18.98
N VAL A 110 -6.97 -5.54 -18.74
CA VAL A 110 -8.18 -6.13 -18.15
C VAL A 110 -9.18 -6.43 -19.27
N GLY A 111 -9.73 -7.64 -19.33
CA GLY A 111 -10.70 -8.03 -20.37
C GLY A 111 -11.95 -7.13 -20.36
N ALA A 112 -12.51 -6.85 -21.55
CA ALA A 112 -13.61 -5.92 -21.72
C ALA A 112 -14.84 -6.25 -20.86
N GLY A 113 -15.17 -7.54 -20.73
CA GLY A 113 -16.27 -7.96 -19.85
C GLY A 113 -16.10 -7.45 -18.42
N TRP A 114 -14.92 -7.64 -17.82
CA TRP A 114 -14.64 -7.19 -16.47
C TRP A 114 -14.57 -5.66 -16.35
N ARG A 115 -14.01 -4.98 -17.37
CA ARG A 115 -13.92 -3.52 -17.36
C ARG A 115 -15.29 -2.86 -17.34
N TYR A 116 -16.20 -3.32 -18.22
CA TYR A 116 -17.50 -2.69 -18.40
C TYR A 116 -18.60 -3.26 -17.48
N THR A 117 -18.26 -4.20 -16.60
CA THR A 117 -19.12 -4.66 -15.51
C THR A 117 -18.55 -4.19 -14.17
N PHE A 118 -17.74 -5.00 -13.49
CA PHE A 118 -17.18 -4.65 -12.18
C PHE A 118 -16.34 -3.37 -12.21
N GLY A 119 -15.52 -3.16 -13.23
CA GLY A 119 -14.71 -1.96 -13.37
C GLY A 119 -15.57 -0.70 -13.48
N ALA A 120 -16.64 -0.74 -14.27
CA ALA A 120 -17.57 0.38 -14.37
C ALA A 120 -18.27 0.68 -13.05
N VAL A 121 -18.68 -0.36 -12.30
CA VAL A 121 -19.31 -0.18 -10.97
C VAL A 121 -18.33 0.43 -9.98
N VAL A 122 -17.06 -0.03 -9.95
CA VAL A 122 -16.03 0.51 -9.05
C VAL A 122 -15.76 1.98 -9.38
N VAL A 123 -15.49 2.32 -10.65
CA VAL A 123 -15.20 3.71 -11.05
C VAL A 123 -16.43 4.62 -10.87
N LEU A 124 -17.64 4.09 -11.05
CA LEU A 124 -18.87 4.83 -10.74
C LEU A 124 -18.96 5.11 -9.23
N GLY A 125 -18.66 4.12 -8.39
CA GLY A 125 -18.60 4.30 -6.95
C GLY A 125 -17.61 5.40 -6.54
N GLU A 126 -16.40 5.38 -7.07
CA GLU A 126 -15.37 6.42 -6.85
C GLU A 126 -15.81 7.80 -7.40
N THR A 127 -16.65 7.82 -8.44
CA THR A 127 -17.20 9.06 -9.00
C THR A 127 -18.28 9.67 -8.09
N ILE A 128 -19.17 8.83 -7.53
CA ILE A 128 -20.27 9.29 -6.67
C ILE A 128 -19.78 9.56 -5.25
N PHE A 129 -18.87 8.73 -4.75
CA PHE A 129 -18.25 8.82 -3.43
C PHE A 129 -16.77 9.13 -3.58
N PRO A 130 -16.39 10.42 -3.77
CA PRO A 130 -14.99 10.79 -3.99
C PRO A 130 -14.11 10.30 -2.84
N GLY A 131 -13.07 9.53 -3.15
CA GLY A 131 -12.12 9.05 -2.16
C GLY A 131 -11.44 10.17 -1.37
N ARG A 132 -11.36 11.38 -1.96
CA ARG A 132 -10.90 12.59 -1.28
C ARG A 132 -11.79 13.02 -0.09
N VAL A 133 -13.03 12.50 0.02
CA VAL A 133 -13.96 12.79 1.13
C VAL A 133 -14.31 11.52 1.89
N PHE A 134 -14.65 10.45 1.17
CA PHE A 134 -15.27 9.24 1.73
C PHE A 134 -14.38 8.00 1.65
N GLY A 135 -13.23 8.11 0.99
CA GLY A 135 -12.35 6.97 0.76
C GLY A 135 -11.08 7.01 1.61
N SER A 136 -10.36 5.91 1.51
CA SER A 136 -9.02 5.74 2.03
C SER A 136 -8.04 5.55 0.87
N ASP A 137 -6.75 5.42 1.19
CA ASP A 137 -5.75 5.00 0.20
C ASP A 137 -6.17 3.68 -0.42
N HIS A 138 -6.06 3.57 -1.74
CA HIS A 138 -6.40 2.33 -2.45
C HIS A 138 -5.81 2.27 -3.86
N TYR A 139 -5.64 1.06 -4.36
CA TYR A 139 -5.33 0.76 -5.75
C TYR A 139 -6.59 0.27 -6.49
N ASN A 140 -6.94 0.93 -7.59
CA ASN A 140 -8.00 0.48 -8.48
C ASN A 140 -7.40 -0.33 -9.64
N PRO A 141 -7.60 -1.67 -9.70
CA PRO A 141 -7.01 -2.52 -10.73
C PRO A 141 -7.62 -2.32 -12.11
N TYR A 142 -8.85 -1.80 -12.19
CA TYR A 142 -9.54 -1.63 -13.46
C TYR A 142 -9.06 -0.38 -14.21
N SER A 143 -8.81 0.71 -13.50
CA SER A 143 -8.20 1.94 -14.06
C SER A 143 -6.67 1.94 -13.98
N ASN A 144 -6.08 0.99 -13.24
CA ASN A 144 -4.65 0.92 -12.91
C ASN A 144 -4.17 2.22 -12.25
N THR A 145 -4.91 2.66 -11.23
CA THR A 145 -4.68 3.93 -10.55
C THR A 145 -4.56 3.72 -9.04
N ILE A 146 -3.55 4.34 -8.43
CA ILE A 146 -3.39 4.44 -6.99
C ILE A 146 -3.91 5.80 -6.55
N HIS A 147 -4.79 5.82 -5.56
CA HIS A 147 -5.31 7.01 -4.91
C HIS A 147 -4.73 7.12 -3.51
N LEU A 148 -4.05 8.22 -3.20
CA LEU A 148 -3.42 8.46 -1.90
C LEU A 148 -3.97 9.72 -1.25
N TYR A 149 -4.33 9.58 0.01
CA TYR A 149 -4.83 10.65 0.88
C TYR A 149 -4.05 10.73 2.18
N SER A 150 -3.26 9.70 2.50
CA SER A 150 -2.39 9.60 3.67
C SER A 150 -0.97 10.07 3.36
N ASN A 151 -0.36 10.79 4.30
CA ASN A 151 1.06 11.13 4.25
C ASN A 151 1.91 10.10 5.00
N VAL A 152 1.81 8.84 4.58
CA VAL A 152 2.49 7.69 5.19
C VAL A 152 3.16 6.86 4.09
N PRO A 153 4.49 6.95 3.95
CA PRO A 153 5.22 6.18 2.93
C PRO A 153 4.88 4.69 2.91
N ALA A 154 4.75 4.07 4.07
CA ALA A 154 4.43 2.64 4.18
C ALA A 154 3.08 2.29 3.53
N LEU A 155 2.03 3.13 3.69
CA LEU A 155 0.73 2.93 3.04
C LEU A 155 0.84 3.13 1.53
N ALA A 156 1.56 4.17 1.07
CA ALA A 156 1.78 4.39 -0.35
C ALA A 156 2.48 3.20 -1.02
N LEU A 157 3.46 2.60 -0.36
CA LEU A 157 4.16 1.40 -0.83
C LEU A 157 3.26 0.16 -0.81
N HIS A 158 2.33 0.06 0.15
CA HIS A 158 1.34 -1.02 0.20
C HIS A 158 0.41 -0.98 -1.02
N GLU A 159 -0.13 0.20 -1.37
CA GLU A 159 -0.96 0.37 -2.55
C GLU A 159 -0.18 0.10 -3.85
N ALA A 160 1.10 0.48 -3.88
CA ALA A 160 1.99 0.12 -4.98
C ALA A 160 2.27 -1.40 -5.03
N GLY A 161 2.32 -2.09 -3.90
CA GLY A 161 2.40 -3.54 -3.79
C GLY A 161 1.23 -4.25 -4.45
N HIS A 162 0.00 -3.74 -4.27
CA HIS A 162 -1.16 -4.21 -5.02
C HIS A 162 -0.94 -4.07 -6.53
N SER A 163 -0.47 -2.91 -7.00
CA SER A 163 -0.27 -2.68 -8.42
C SER A 163 0.77 -3.65 -9.02
N LYS A 164 1.82 -3.98 -8.27
CA LYS A 164 2.83 -4.97 -8.66
C LYS A 164 2.26 -6.39 -8.70
N ASP A 165 1.46 -6.78 -7.72
CA ASP A 165 0.79 -8.08 -7.71
C ASP A 165 -0.12 -8.22 -8.93
N TYR A 166 -0.95 -7.21 -9.21
CA TYR A 166 -1.81 -7.21 -10.40
C TYR A 166 -1.03 -7.20 -11.72
N ALA A 167 0.09 -6.49 -11.81
CA ALA A 167 0.95 -6.51 -13.00
C ALA A 167 1.39 -7.94 -13.37
N ARG A 168 1.61 -8.78 -12.38
CA ARG A 168 2.04 -10.18 -12.52
C ARG A 168 0.92 -11.18 -12.83
N ARG A 169 -0.35 -10.75 -12.86
CA ARG A 169 -1.49 -11.64 -13.11
C ARG A 169 -1.84 -11.71 -14.58
N LYS A 170 -2.01 -12.94 -15.09
CA LYS A 170 -2.47 -13.19 -16.46
C LYS A 170 -3.95 -12.79 -16.63
N TRP A 171 -4.79 -13.12 -15.65
CA TRP A 171 -6.23 -12.89 -15.65
C TRP A 171 -6.63 -11.78 -14.67
N LYS A 172 -6.17 -10.54 -14.95
CA LYS A 172 -6.31 -9.40 -14.04
C LYS A 172 -7.74 -9.14 -13.62
N GLY A 173 -8.69 -9.12 -14.54
CA GLY A 173 -10.10 -8.87 -14.23
C GLY A 173 -10.73 -9.95 -13.37
N THR A 174 -10.43 -11.22 -13.64
CA THR A 174 -10.88 -12.34 -12.80
C THR A 174 -10.25 -12.25 -11.41
N TYR A 175 -8.94 -11.96 -11.32
CA TYR A 175 -8.26 -11.80 -10.04
C TYR A 175 -8.83 -10.63 -9.24
N ALA A 176 -9.15 -9.49 -9.88
CA ALA A 176 -9.84 -8.38 -9.24
C ALA A 176 -11.23 -8.79 -8.70
N ALA A 177 -12.01 -9.50 -9.50
CA ALA A 177 -13.34 -9.95 -9.11
C ALA A 177 -13.32 -10.92 -7.92
N THR A 178 -12.26 -11.71 -7.76
CA THR A 178 -12.14 -12.61 -6.61
C THR A 178 -12.01 -11.88 -5.28
N TYR A 179 -11.70 -10.58 -5.25
CA TYR A 179 -11.69 -9.77 -4.03
C TYR A 179 -13.04 -9.79 -3.29
N PHE A 180 -14.14 -10.01 -3.99
CA PHE A 180 -15.48 -10.14 -3.39
C PHE A 180 -15.76 -11.51 -2.75
N LEU A 181 -14.84 -12.47 -2.90
CA LEU A 181 -14.99 -13.79 -2.27
C LEU A 181 -14.44 -13.75 -0.82
N PRO A 182 -15.10 -14.45 0.12
CA PRO A 182 -14.59 -14.53 1.50
C PRO A 182 -13.13 -14.99 1.55
N LEU A 183 -12.35 -14.41 2.44
CA LEU A 183 -10.93 -14.69 2.69
C LEU A 183 -9.95 -14.33 1.55
N VAL A 184 -10.40 -14.08 0.33
CA VAL A 184 -9.52 -13.66 -0.77
C VAL A 184 -8.93 -12.28 -0.53
N PRO A 185 -9.67 -11.28 -0.01
CA PRO A 185 -9.06 -10.02 0.38
C PRO A 185 -7.87 -10.20 1.33
N LEU A 186 -8.00 -11.07 2.34
CA LEU A 186 -6.92 -11.35 3.29
C LEU A 186 -5.64 -11.86 2.59
N TYR A 187 -5.78 -12.67 1.56
CA TYR A 187 -4.66 -13.16 0.76
C TYR A 187 -4.02 -12.05 -0.08
N GLN A 188 -4.82 -11.22 -0.76
CA GLN A 188 -4.32 -10.13 -1.60
C GLN A 188 -3.63 -9.05 -0.74
N GLU A 189 -4.21 -8.73 0.41
CA GLU A 189 -3.63 -7.80 1.37
C GLU A 189 -2.31 -8.33 1.98
N ALA A 190 -2.22 -9.64 2.23
CA ALA A 190 -0.98 -10.26 2.67
C ALA A 190 0.14 -10.12 1.64
N ILE A 191 -0.17 -10.26 0.35
CA ILE A 191 0.81 -10.10 -0.74
C ILE A 191 1.31 -8.66 -0.80
N ALA A 192 0.40 -7.67 -0.81
CA ALA A 192 0.76 -6.26 -0.88
C ALA A 192 1.56 -5.81 0.37
N THR A 193 1.12 -6.23 1.56
CA THR A 193 1.83 -5.98 2.83
C THR A 193 3.24 -6.57 2.82
N ASN A 194 3.40 -7.82 2.38
CA ASN A 194 4.70 -8.47 2.32
C ASN A 194 5.62 -7.85 1.26
N ASP A 195 5.08 -7.42 0.12
CA ASP A 195 5.87 -6.75 -0.91
C ASP A 195 6.38 -5.40 -0.42
N ALA A 196 5.51 -4.57 0.18
CA ALA A 196 5.89 -3.29 0.77
C ALA A 196 6.94 -3.45 1.89
N LEU A 197 6.74 -4.40 2.80
CA LEU A 197 7.71 -4.71 3.85
C LEU A 197 9.05 -5.16 3.25
N GLY A 198 9.03 -6.09 2.29
CA GLY A 198 10.25 -6.58 1.65
C GLY A 198 11.04 -5.46 0.97
N TYR A 199 10.35 -4.54 0.28
CA TYR A 199 10.96 -3.37 -0.33
C TYR A 199 11.62 -2.46 0.71
N VAL A 200 10.88 -2.08 1.76
CA VAL A 200 11.40 -1.20 2.81
C VAL A 200 12.54 -1.86 3.59
N MET A 201 12.48 -3.18 3.86
CA MET A 201 13.57 -3.90 4.52
C MET A 201 14.87 -3.90 3.69
N THR A 202 14.75 -3.79 2.37
CA THR A 202 15.89 -3.79 1.44
C THR A 202 16.42 -2.38 1.19
N THR A 203 15.53 -1.39 1.01
CA THR A 203 15.88 -0.04 0.55
C THR A 203 15.78 1.03 1.63
N GLY A 204 14.94 0.84 2.65
CA GLY A 204 14.66 1.81 3.70
C GLY A 204 15.73 1.87 4.77
N ASP A 205 15.85 3.02 5.40
CA ASP A 205 16.61 3.19 6.64
C ASP A 205 15.88 2.58 7.85
N LEU A 206 16.47 2.67 9.03
CA LEU A 206 15.89 2.11 10.25
C LEU A 206 14.51 2.73 10.56
N GLN A 207 14.35 4.04 10.38
CA GLN A 207 13.09 4.73 10.66
C GLN A 207 11.98 4.25 9.71
N ALA A 208 12.26 4.15 8.42
CA ALA A 208 11.30 3.64 7.42
C ALA A 208 10.89 2.19 7.71
N ARG A 209 11.85 1.33 8.12
CA ARG A 209 11.59 -0.07 8.50
C ARG A 209 10.70 -0.16 9.74
N GLN A 210 10.96 0.66 10.75
CA GLN A 210 10.14 0.73 11.96
C GLN A 210 8.73 1.24 11.66
N GLU A 211 8.62 2.30 10.84
CA GLU A 211 7.32 2.81 10.39
C GLU A 211 6.52 1.74 9.66
N ALA A 212 7.13 1.03 8.72
CA ALA A 212 6.47 -0.02 7.97
C ALA A 212 5.87 -1.11 8.88
N TYR A 213 6.61 -1.56 9.89
CA TYR A 213 6.07 -2.51 10.87
C TYR A 213 4.94 -1.92 11.72
N ASN A 214 5.08 -0.69 12.18
CA ASN A 214 4.11 -0.05 13.06
C ASN A 214 2.78 0.30 12.36
N ILE A 215 2.79 0.46 11.04
CA ILE A 215 1.63 0.82 10.22
C ILE A 215 1.03 -0.41 9.53
N LEU A 216 1.85 -1.20 8.84
CA LEU A 216 1.32 -2.27 7.98
C LEU A 216 0.79 -3.47 8.78
N TYR A 217 1.35 -3.76 9.95
CA TYR A 217 0.83 -4.86 10.76
C TYR A 217 -0.58 -4.59 11.33
N PRO A 218 -0.87 -3.45 11.97
CA PRO A 218 -2.23 -3.15 12.39
C PRO A 218 -3.19 -2.95 11.20
N ALA A 219 -2.73 -2.37 10.07
CA ALA A 219 -3.52 -2.30 8.85
C ALA A 219 -3.93 -3.70 8.35
N TYR A 220 -2.98 -4.63 8.24
CA TYR A 220 -3.29 -6.03 7.93
C TYR A 220 -4.18 -6.69 9.00
N GLY A 221 -3.99 -6.31 10.26
CA GLY A 221 -4.80 -6.75 11.39
C GLY A 221 -6.30 -6.43 11.22
N THR A 222 -6.65 -5.35 10.52
CA THR A 222 -8.07 -5.03 10.20
C THR A 222 -8.69 -6.10 9.31
N TYR A 223 -7.99 -6.57 8.30
CA TYR A 223 -8.46 -7.64 7.40
C TYR A 223 -8.53 -8.99 8.10
N ALA A 224 -7.48 -9.34 8.87
CA ALA A 224 -7.47 -10.58 9.66
C ALA A 224 -8.59 -10.58 10.70
N GLY A 225 -8.77 -9.47 11.41
CA GLY A 225 -9.83 -9.29 12.39
C GLY A 225 -11.23 -9.36 11.77
N ASN A 226 -11.40 -8.76 10.60
CA ASN A 226 -12.66 -8.81 9.87
C ASN A 226 -13.00 -10.25 9.43
N ALA A 227 -12.00 -11.01 8.97
CA ALA A 227 -12.19 -12.41 8.58
C ALA A 227 -12.67 -13.31 9.73
N ILE A 228 -12.26 -13.03 10.97
CA ILE A 228 -12.68 -13.80 12.16
C ILE A 228 -13.92 -13.22 12.85
N SER A 229 -14.34 -12.01 12.53
CA SER A 229 -15.47 -11.32 13.20
C SER A 229 -16.79 -12.05 13.04
N GLY A 230 -16.95 -12.86 12.01
CA GLY A 230 -18.13 -13.72 11.81
C GLY A 230 -18.25 -14.86 12.84
N VAL A 231 -17.16 -15.20 13.54
CA VAL A 231 -17.10 -16.31 14.52
C VAL A 231 -16.75 -15.80 15.91
N VAL A 232 -15.91 -14.78 16.00
CA VAL A 232 -15.43 -14.19 17.27
C VAL A 232 -16.00 -12.79 17.44
N PRO A 233 -16.93 -12.54 18.37
CA PRO A 233 -17.40 -11.20 18.69
C PRO A 233 -16.23 -10.28 19.02
N GLY A 234 -16.16 -9.11 18.34
CA GLY A 234 -15.04 -8.18 18.49
C GLY A 234 -13.75 -8.59 17.78
N GLY A 235 -13.78 -9.64 16.96
CA GLY A 235 -12.62 -10.14 16.19
C GLY A 235 -11.87 -9.07 15.42
N TYR A 236 -12.57 -8.07 14.91
CA TYR A 236 -11.96 -6.91 14.25
C TYR A 236 -10.94 -6.21 15.17
N PHE A 237 -11.32 -5.85 16.38
CA PHE A 237 -10.42 -5.20 17.32
C PHE A 237 -9.29 -6.12 17.79
N VAL A 238 -9.56 -7.41 17.95
CA VAL A 238 -8.53 -8.41 18.27
C VAL A 238 -7.45 -8.43 17.20
N GLY A 239 -7.85 -8.42 15.92
CA GLY A 239 -6.91 -8.34 14.79
C GLY A 239 -6.07 -7.07 14.80
N VAL A 240 -6.68 -5.89 15.00
CA VAL A 240 -5.99 -4.60 15.06
C VAL A 240 -4.99 -4.56 16.23
N ILE A 241 -5.44 -4.94 17.44
CA ILE A 241 -4.58 -4.97 18.64
C ILE A 241 -3.41 -5.93 18.44
N GLY A 242 -3.69 -7.13 17.92
CA GLY A 242 -2.65 -8.11 17.59
C GLY A 242 -1.64 -7.57 16.59
N GLY A 243 -2.11 -6.87 15.56
CA GLY A 243 -1.26 -6.17 14.58
C GLY A 243 -0.35 -5.12 15.24
N HIS A 244 -0.89 -4.32 16.16
CA HIS A 244 -0.09 -3.35 16.91
C HIS A 244 0.96 -4.03 17.79
N ILE A 245 0.61 -5.08 18.51
CA ILE A 245 1.56 -5.81 19.38
C ILE A 245 2.72 -6.35 18.54
N VAL A 246 2.40 -7.08 17.46
CA VAL A 246 3.42 -7.70 16.60
C VAL A 246 4.24 -6.66 15.85
N GLY A 247 3.61 -5.61 15.32
CA GLY A 247 4.31 -4.54 14.60
C GLY A 247 5.30 -3.80 15.50
N ARG A 248 4.89 -3.42 16.71
CA ARG A 248 5.77 -2.75 17.68
C ARG A 248 6.89 -3.65 18.19
N TRP A 249 6.58 -4.92 18.43
CA TRP A 249 7.62 -5.88 18.81
C TRP A 249 8.70 -6.03 17.73
N LYS A 250 8.29 -6.13 16.47
CA LYS A 250 9.24 -6.20 15.34
C LYS A 250 10.03 -4.90 15.16
N SER A 251 9.38 -3.76 15.30
CA SER A 251 10.03 -2.44 15.27
C SER A 251 11.09 -2.31 16.37
N TRP A 252 10.78 -2.74 17.58
CA TRP A 252 11.71 -2.76 18.70
C TRP A 252 12.89 -3.74 18.50
N ASP A 253 12.64 -4.93 17.94
CA ASP A 253 13.69 -5.92 17.62
C ASP A 253 14.71 -5.38 16.61
N LEU A 254 14.26 -4.54 15.64
CA LEU A 254 15.17 -3.84 14.72
C LEU A 254 16.11 -2.88 15.45
N THR A 255 15.59 -2.12 16.42
CA THR A 255 16.42 -1.21 17.23
C THR A 255 17.50 -1.98 17.97
N ARG A 256 17.12 -3.04 18.68
CA ARG A 256 18.07 -3.87 19.44
C ARG A 256 19.17 -4.47 18.58
N LYS A 257 18.85 -4.92 17.38
CA LYS A 257 19.85 -5.48 16.46
C LYS A 257 20.79 -4.40 15.94
N GLY A 258 20.27 -3.23 15.60
CA GLY A 258 21.08 -2.09 15.18
C GLY A 258 22.04 -1.61 16.29
N ASP A 259 21.56 -1.57 17.54
CA ASP A 259 22.40 -1.21 18.70
C ASP A 259 23.50 -2.25 18.94
N ALA A 260 23.16 -3.55 18.88
CA ALA A 260 24.14 -4.63 19.06
C ALA A 260 25.22 -4.63 17.96
N ASP A 261 24.85 -4.38 16.70
CA ASP A 261 25.80 -4.28 15.60
C ASP A 261 26.72 -3.05 15.76
N ASN A 262 26.18 -1.91 16.22
CA ASN A 262 26.98 -0.72 16.53
C ASN A 262 27.95 -0.96 17.69
N ASP A 263 27.52 -1.59 18.76
CA ASP A 263 28.39 -1.92 19.90
C ASP A 263 29.51 -2.88 19.49
N ALA A 264 29.19 -3.92 18.73
CA ALA A 264 30.18 -4.85 18.20
C ALA A 264 31.23 -4.14 17.31
N PHE A 265 30.77 -3.19 16.47
CA PHE A 265 31.63 -2.38 15.62
C PHE A 265 32.57 -1.46 16.43
N LEU A 266 32.02 -0.81 17.48
CA LEU A 266 32.82 0.07 18.36
C LEU A 266 33.87 -0.73 19.13
N HIS A 267 33.53 -1.91 19.66
CA HIS A 267 34.50 -2.78 20.36
C HIS A 267 35.57 -3.32 19.43
N SER A 268 35.26 -3.58 18.15
CA SER A 268 36.29 -4.03 17.18
C SER A 268 37.32 -2.95 16.81
N ARG A 269 37.05 -1.68 17.12
CA ARG A 269 37.97 -0.54 16.87
C ARG A 269 38.75 -0.08 18.08
N GLN A 270 38.53 -0.65 19.27
CA GLN A 270 39.37 -0.36 20.41
C GLN A 270 40.77 -0.99 20.18
N PRO A 271 41.85 -0.20 20.23
CA PRO A 271 43.20 -0.77 20.14
C PRO A 271 43.40 -1.74 21.29
N ALA A 272 43.99 -2.89 21.01
CA ALA A 272 44.40 -3.82 22.05
C ALA A 272 45.22 -3.05 23.12
N ALA A 273 44.81 -3.18 24.37
CA ALA A 273 45.60 -2.62 25.47
C ALA A 273 47.02 -3.16 25.35
N ILE A 274 48.00 -2.27 25.19
CA ILE A 274 49.41 -2.62 25.18
C ILE A 274 49.76 -2.81 26.64
N ASP A 275 49.92 -4.09 27.06
CA ASP A 275 50.52 -4.47 28.32
C ASP A 275 52.05 -4.26 28.29
#